data_33642f9989e5d01f699ef2271631c928
#
_entry.id   33642f9989e5d01f699ef2271631c928
#
_cell.length_a   1.000
_cell.length_b   1.000
_cell.length_c   1.000
_cell.angle_alpha   90.00
_cell.angle_beta   90.00
_cell.angle_gamma   90.00
#
_symmetry.space_group_name_H-M   'P 1'
#
loop_
_entity.id
_entity.type
_entity.pdbx_description
1 polymer ?
#
loop_
_entity_poly.entity_id
_entity_poly.type
_entity_poly.pdbx_seq_one_letter_code
_entity_poly.pdbx_strand_id
1 'polypeptide(L)'
;IHAVKDLIAYIRHKGWNTCPVGALDIYCGYFGSGKTLSLVHKVVGLYNRYNDKPVWCSRRKKFVTQKINVLSNVDLAIPYTKLDSLAQVVKASKTTSVIDDDNDTLTVTIVAMDELSVQMNSRSFKDNFNAYFLNTLLCCRHYHISFYGSAQRFQHVDKLLRDVTHTVIQCHKVWRFQLWASYDAWEMENATNAERIKPLRKGLWFV
;
A
#
# COMPACT_ATOMS: atom_id res chain seq x y z
N ILE A 1 9.64 -29.34 10.93
CA ILE A 1 9.34 -30.15 9.72
C ILE A 1 8.39 -29.39 8.79
N HIS A 2 7.34 -28.70 9.28
CA HIS A 2 6.41 -27.95 8.42
C HIS A 2 7.07 -26.76 7.74
N ALA A 3 7.89 -25.97 8.43
CA ALA A 3 8.56 -24.79 7.87
C ALA A 3 9.46 -25.10 6.66
N VAL A 4 10.13 -26.26 6.67
CA VAL A 4 10.98 -26.69 5.55
C VAL A 4 10.13 -27.07 4.33
N LYS A 5 9.01 -27.75 4.55
CA LYS A 5 8.07 -28.09 3.46
C LYS A 5 7.46 -26.83 2.85
N ASP A 6 7.10 -25.86 3.70
CA ASP A 6 6.53 -24.58 3.26
C ASP A 6 7.57 -23.75 2.49
N LEU A 7 8.83 -23.76 2.91
CA LEU A 7 9.93 -23.12 2.19
C LEU A 7 10.16 -23.74 0.81
N ILE A 8 10.17 -25.07 0.74
CA ILE A 8 10.30 -25.79 -0.53
C ILE A 8 9.13 -25.46 -1.46
N ALA A 9 7.91 -25.46 -0.94
CA ALA A 9 6.72 -25.08 -1.71
C ALA A 9 6.81 -23.63 -2.18
N TYR A 10 7.23 -22.69 -1.32
CA TYR A 10 7.46 -21.29 -1.67
C TYR A 10 8.45 -21.11 -2.81
N ILE A 11 9.59 -21.83 -2.74
CA ILE A 11 10.62 -21.80 -3.79
C ILE A 11 10.08 -22.43 -5.07
N ARG A 12 9.47 -23.62 -4.99
CA ARG A 12 8.92 -24.35 -6.14
C ARG A 12 7.87 -23.55 -6.90
N HIS A 13 7.02 -22.85 -6.19
CA HIS A 13 5.92 -22.06 -6.76
C HIS A 13 6.28 -20.58 -6.99
N LYS A 14 7.56 -20.21 -6.94
CA LYS A 14 8.02 -18.84 -7.17
C LYS A 14 7.25 -17.80 -6.31
N GLY A 15 7.13 -18.07 -5.01
CA GLY A 15 6.41 -17.22 -4.07
C GLY A 15 6.89 -15.76 -4.03
N TRP A 16 8.16 -15.50 -4.43
CA TRP A 16 8.70 -14.14 -4.56
C TRP A 16 8.06 -13.28 -5.66
N ASN A 17 7.31 -13.90 -6.58
CA ASN A 17 6.57 -13.18 -7.61
C ASN A 17 5.20 -12.67 -7.12
N THR A 18 4.77 -13.07 -5.93
CA THR A 18 3.49 -12.64 -5.36
C THR A 18 3.59 -11.20 -4.86
N CYS A 19 2.71 -10.34 -5.37
CA CYS A 19 2.61 -8.97 -4.89
C CYS A 19 2.14 -8.96 -3.43
N PRO A 20 2.82 -8.23 -2.52
CA PRO A 20 2.32 -8.07 -1.16
C PRO A 20 0.96 -7.37 -1.18
N VAL A 21 -0.01 -7.95 -0.47
CA VAL A 21 -1.36 -7.41 -0.32
C VAL A 21 -1.65 -7.10 1.15
N GLY A 22 -2.56 -6.16 1.37
CA GLY A 22 -2.95 -5.77 2.72
C GLY A 22 -1.95 -4.82 3.40
N ALA A 23 -1.04 -4.21 2.66
CA ALA A 23 -0.21 -3.14 3.18
C ALA A 23 -1.03 -1.86 3.31
N LEU A 24 -0.88 -1.16 4.44
CA LEU A 24 -1.38 0.19 4.65
C LEU A 24 -0.23 1.01 5.21
N ASP A 25 0.44 1.75 4.32
CA ASP A 25 1.66 2.50 4.62
C ASP A 25 1.45 3.99 4.36
N ILE A 26 1.90 4.85 5.28
CA ILE A 26 1.76 6.30 5.17
C ILE A 26 3.14 6.96 5.12
N TYR A 27 3.39 7.70 4.05
CA TYR A 27 4.62 8.47 3.82
C TYR A 27 4.49 9.85 4.45
N CYS A 28 5.29 10.13 5.46
CA CYS A 28 5.27 11.38 6.22
C CYS A 28 6.55 12.21 6.02
N GLY A 29 6.42 13.52 6.19
CA GLY A 29 7.54 14.45 6.17
C GLY A 29 7.10 15.86 5.82
N TYR A 30 7.98 16.85 6.00
CA TYR A 30 7.70 18.24 5.69
C TYR A 30 7.59 18.49 4.18
N PHE A 31 7.19 19.70 3.80
CA PHE A 31 7.23 20.13 2.41
C PHE A 31 8.64 19.93 1.81
N GLY A 32 8.70 19.44 0.58
CA GLY A 32 9.98 19.18 -0.10
C GLY A 32 10.75 17.96 0.38
N SER A 33 10.26 17.20 1.37
CA SER A 33 10.93 15.99 1.87
C SER A 33 10.88 14.78 0.93
N GLY A 34 10.16 14.90 -0.20
CA GLY A 34 10.06 13.83 -1.21
C GLY A 34 9.04 12.74 -0.88
N LYS A 35 7.98 13.04 -0.10
CA LYS A 35 6.89 12.10 0.20
C LYS A 35 6.22 11.53 -1.04
N THR A 36 5.69 12.42 -1.88
CA THR A 36 5.01 12.05 -3.14
C THR A 36 5.95 11.29 -4.05
N LEU A 37 7.21 11.70 -4.14
CA LEU A 37 8.23 11.02 -4.91
C LEU A 37 8.49 9.60 -4.40
N SER A 38 8.59 9.41 -3.08
CA SER A 38 8.76 8.10 -2.46
C SER A 38 7.53 7.21 -2.64
N LEU A 39 6.33 7.79 -2.57
CA LEU A 39 5.07 7.11 -2.85
C LEU A 39 5.03 6.60 -4.30
N VAL A 40 5.30 7.49 -5.26
CA VAL A 40 5.35 7.16 -6.70
C VAL A 40 6.39 6.08 -6.97
N HIS A 41 7.62 6.25 -6.45
CA HIS A 41 8.70 5.25 -6.59
C HIS A 41 8.29 3.87 -6.07
N LYS A 42 7.60 3.81 -4.93
CA LYS A 42 7.09 2.55 -4.37
C LYS A 42 6.05 1.90 -5.28
N VAL A 43 5.06 2.67 -5.72
CA VAL A 43 3.94 2.16 -6.53
C VAL A 43 4.41 1.69 -7.91
N VAL A 44 5.22 2.52 -8.59
CA VAL A 44 5.82 2.17 -9.89
C VAL A 44 6.73 0.94 -9.75
N GLY A 45 7.51 0.86 -8.67
CA GLY A 45 8.36 -0.29 -8.38
C GLY A 45 7.57 -1.58 -8.17
N LEU A 46 6.42 -1.51 -7.46
CA LEU A 46 5.53 -2.66 -7.29
C LEU A 46 4.90 -3.09 -8.62
N TYR A 47 4.40 -2.13 -9.40
CA TYR A 47 3.83 -2.42 -10.72
C TYR A 47 4.85 -3.12 -11.62
N ASN A 48 6.03 -2.53 -11.83
CA ASN A 48 7.06 -3.07 -12.71
C ASN A 48 7.57 -4.44 -12.25
N ARG A 49 7.58 -4.68 -10.95
CA ARG A 49 8.06 -5.94 -10.39
C ARG A 49 7.05 -7.07 -10.51
N TYR A 50 5.76 -6.79 -10.35
CA TYR A 50 4.75 -7.83 -10.15
C TYR A 50 3.69 -7.93 -11.25
N ASN A 51 3.51 -6.89 -12.08
CA ASN A 51 2.53 -6.95 -13.15
C ASN A 51 2.93 -7.99 -14.21
N ASP A 52 1.97 -8.73 -14.71
CA ASP A 52 2.14 -9.79 -15.71
C ASP A 52 3.06 -10.95 -15.27
N LYS A 53 3.27 -11.12 -13.96
CA LYS A 53 4.06 -12.23 -13.43
C LYS A 53 3.18 -13.43 -13.11
N PRO A 54 3.68 -14.66 -13.38
CA PRO A 54 2.97 -15.87 -12.98
C PRO A 54 3.05 -16.03 -11.46
N VAL A 55 1.89 -16.26 -10.82
CA VAL A 55 1.76 -16.57 -9.39
C VAL A 55 0.99 -17.86 -9.20
N TRP A 56 1.38 -18.62 -8.18
CA TRP A 56 0.70 -19.84 -7.84
C TRP A 56 -0.64 -19.56 -7.14
N CYS A 57 -1.73 -19.99 -7.73
CA CYS A 57 -3.05 -19.95 -7.11
C CYS A 57 -3.32 -21.26 -6.39
N SER A 58 -3.24 -21.26 -5.06
CA SER A 58 -3.46 -22.47 -4.23
C SER A 58 -4.87 -23.02 -4.39
N ARG A 59 -5.87 -22.17 -4.64
CA ARG A 59 -7.28 -22.57 -4.85
C ARG A 59 -7.45 -23.38 -6.14
N ARG A 60 -6.71 -22.99 -7.20
CA ARG A 60 -6.80 -23.64 -8.53
C ARG A 60 -5.70 -24.66 -8.76
N LYS A 61 -4.71 -24.74 -7.89
CA LYS A 61 -3.52 -25.61 -8.03
C LYS A 61 -2.80 -25.42 -9.38
N LYS A 62 -2.81 -24.17 -9.89
CA LYS A 62 -2.11 -23.79 -11.13
C LYS A 62 -1.51 -22.40 -11.04
N PHE A 63 -0.61 -22.07 -11.96
CA PHE A 63 -0.13 -20.71 -12.13
C PHE A 63 -1.18 -19.87 -12.87
N VAL A 64 -1.41 -18.67 -12.36
CA VAL A 64 -2.27 -17.62 -12.97
C VAL A 64 -1.44 -16.37 -13.19
N THR A 65 -1.85 -15.53 -14.15
CA THR A 65 -1.19 -14.26 -14.41
C THR A 65 -1.67 -13.20 -13.41
N GLN A 66 -0.73 -12.60 -12.69
CA GLN A 66 -1.04 -11.50 -11.79
C GLN A 66 -1.16 -10.19 -12.56
N LYS A 67 -2.28 -9.48 -12.37
CA LYS A 67 -2.52 -8.14 -12.93
C LYS A 67 -2.54 -7.14 -11.79
N ILE A 68 -1.79 -6.04 -11.97
CA ILE A 68 -1.76 -4.95 -11.00
C ILE A 68 -2.66 -3.82 -11.50
N ASN A 69 -3.75 -3.57 -10.78
CA ASN A 69 -4.63 -2.43 -11.00
C ASN A 69 -4.20 -1.28 -10.08
N VAL A 70 -3.88 -0.13 -10.65
CA VAL A 70 -3.43 1.04 -9.87
C VAL A 70 -4.50 2.11 -9.87
N LEU A 71 -4.93 2.54 -8.69
CA LEU A 71 -5.79 3.71 -8.47
C LEU A 71 -4.94 4.82 -7.87
N SER A 72 -4.88 5.99 -8.50
CA SER A 72 -4.02 7.08 -8.03
C SER A 72 -4.64 8.45 -8.26
N ASN A 73 -4.46 9.36 -7.29
CA ASN A 73 -4.73 10.79 -7.46
C ASN A 73 -3.49 11.58 -7.91
N VAL A 74 -2.35 10.88 -8.09
CA VAL A 74 -1.10 11.44 -8.60
C VAL A 74 -0.84 10.86 -9.98
N ASP A 75 -0.28 11.66 -10.87
CA ASP A 75 0.13 11.21 -12.21
C ASP A 75 1.31 10.23 -12.11
N LEU A 76 1.16 9.11 -12.79
CA LEU A 76 2.14 8.01 -12.79
C LEU A 76 2.60 7.70 -14.22
N ALA A 77 3.84 7.28 -14.37
CA ALA A 77 4.41 6.83 -15.65
C ALA A 77 4.03 5.38 -16.02
N ILE A 78 3.04 4.81 -15.33
CA ILE A 78 2.48 3.46 -15.56
C ILE A 78 0.98 3.57 -15.82
N PRO A 79 0.32 2.56 -16.40
CA PRO A 79 -1.13 2.55 -16.50
C PRO A 79 -1.78 2.64 -15.12
N TYR A 80 -2.69 3.59 -14.95
CA TYR A 80 -3.46 3.77 -13.71
C TYR A 80 -4.86 4.32 -14.00
N THR A 81 -5.76 4.12 -13.08
CA THR A 81 -7.07 4.75 -13.08
C THR A 81 -7.05 5.94 -12.11
N LYS A 82 -7.49 7.10 -12.57
CA LYS A 82 -7.55 8.29 -11.73
C LYS A 82 -8.50 8.06 -10.55
N LEU A 83 -8.01 8.35 -9.36
CA LEU A 83 -8.76 8.21 -8.12
C LEU A 83 -9.47 9.53 -7.78
N ASP A 84 -10.73 9.63 -8.16
CA ASP A 84 -11.58 10.80 -7.89
C ASP A 84 -12.47 10.61 -6.66
N SER A 85 -12.72 9.36 -6.26
CA SER A 85 -13.60 9.03 -5.14
C SER A 85 -13.19 7.75 -4.43
N LEU A 86 -13.37 7.72 -3.10
CA LEU A 86 -13.16 6.52 -2.27
C LEU A 86 -14.10 5.36 -2.65
N ALA A 87 -15.25 5.68 -3.26
CA ALA A 87 -16.17 4.66 -3.78
C ALA A 87 -15.50 3.77 -4.86
N GLN A 88 -14.52 4.29 -5.59
CA GLN A 88 -13.76 3.50 -6.57
C GLN A 88 -12.92 2.41 -5.88
N VAL A 89 -12.36 2.68 -4.69
CA VAL A 89 -11.64 1.67 -3.90
C VAL A 89 -12.58 0.56 -3.44
N VAL A 90 -13.78 0.94 -2.97
CA VAL A 90 -14.83 -0.02 -2.59
C VAL A 90 -15.30 -0.84 -3.79
N LYS A 91 -15.45 -0.22 -4.96
CA LYS A 91 -15.78 -0.94 -6.20
C LYS A 91 -14.67 -1.93 -6.57
N ALA A 92 -13.42 -1.50 -6.51
CA ALA A 92 -12.26 -2.36 -6.77
C ALA A 92 -12.23 -3.55 -5.80
N SER A 93 -12.59 -3.38 -4.52
CA SER A 93 -12.63 -4.48 -3.55
C SER A 93 -13.56 -5.62 -3.96
N LYS A 94 -14.66 -5.30 -4.63
CA LYS A 94 -15.60 -6.30 -5.11
C LYS A 94 -15.11 -7.03 -6.36
N THR A 95 -14.33 -6.35 -7.19
CA THR A 95 -13.80 -6.89 -8.44
C THR A 95 -12.56 -7.75 -8.22
N THR A 96 -11.66 -7.30 -7.34
CA THR A 96 -10.35 -7.96 -7.12
C THR A 96 -10.42 -9.22 -6.29
N SER A 97 -11.48 -9.41 -5.49
CA SER A 97 -11.69 -10.65 -4.74
C SER A 97 -12.05 -11.84 -5.63
N VAL A 98 -12.38 -11.57 -6.88
CA VAL A 98 -12.74 -12.60 -7.86
C VAL A 98 -11.52 -12.90 -8.73
N ILE A 99 -11.02 -14.13 -8.64
CA ILE A 99 -10.11 -14.67 -9.65
C ILE A 99 -10.92 -14.79 -10.92
N ASP A 100 -10.51 -14.10 -11.96
CA ASP A 100 -11.14 -14.22 -13.27
C ASP A 100 -10.84 -15.63 -13.81
N ASP A 101 -11.90 -16.43 -13.84
CA ASP A 101 -11.85 -17.82 -14.21
C ASP A 101 -11.64 -18.01 -15.70
N ASP A 102 -12.11 -17.06 -16.51
CA ASP A 102 -12.07 -17.17 -17.97
C ASP A 102 -10.67 -16.79 -18.50
N ASN A 103 -9.99 -15.84 -17.85
CA ASN A 103 -8.70 -15.32 -18.28
C ASN A 103 -7.50 -15.83 -17.47
N ASP A 104 -7.70 -16.69 -16.47
CA ASP A 104 -6.65 -17.16 -15.57
C ASP A 104 -5.83 -16.03 -14.93
N THR A 105 -6.50 -14.97 -14.52
CA THR A 105 -5.86 -13.81 -13.92
C THR A 105 -6.21 -13.64 -12.45
N LEU A 106 -5.25 -13.10 -11.69
CA LEU A 106 -5.40 -12.65 -10.31
C LEU A 106 -5.12 -11.15 -10.26
N THR A 107 -6.15 -10.36 -9.98
CA THR A 107 -6.00 -8.91 -9.89
C THR A 107 -5.64 -8.48 -8.47
N VAL A 108 -4.59 -7.65 -8.35
CA VAL A 108 -4.19 -6.97 -7.11
C VAL A 108 -4.35 -5.47 -7.32
N THR A 109 -5.07 -4.80 -6.42
CA THR A 109 -5.26 -3.35 -6.51
C THR A 109 -4.29 -2.62 -5.58
N ILE A 110 -3.58 -1.64 -6.14
CA ILE A 110 -2.71 -0.72 -5.41
C ILE A 110 -3.37 0.66 -5.44
N VAL A 111 -3.64 1.20 -4.26
CA VAL A 111 -4.19 2.56 -4.10
C VAL A 111 -3.05 3.49 -3.70
N ALA A 112 -2.83 4.54 -4.47
CA ALA A 112 -1.86 5.59 -4.19
C ALA A 112 -2.60 6.92 -3.99
N MET A 113 -2.54 7.49 -2.79
CA MET A 113 -3.22 8.72 -2.46
C MET A 113 -2.27 9.73 -1.81
N ASP A 114 -1.99 10.81 -2.53
CA ASP A 114 -1.22 11.93 -1.99
C ASP A 114 -2.11 12.87 -1.17
N GLU A 115 -1.52 13.51 -0.18
CA GLU A 115 -2.17 14.49 0.71
C GLU A 115 -3.45 13.98 1.40
N LEU A 116 -3.35 12.84 2.08
CA LEU A 116 -4.46 12.23 2.85
C LEU A 116 -5.16 13.22 3.79
N SER A 117 -4.41 14.12 4.41
CA SER A 117 -4.94 15.12 5.35
C SER A 117 -5.90 16.12 4.72
N VAL A 118 -5.80 16.35 3.41
CA VAL A 118 -6.70 17.24 2.67
C VAL A 118 -7.95 16.49 2.22
N GLN A 119 -7.77 15.31 1.67
CA GLN A 119 -8.87 14.51 1.11
C GLN A 119 -9.68 13.77 2.18
N MET A 120 -9.05 13.44 3.30
CA MET A 120 -9.66 12.76 4.44
C MET A 120 -9.64 13.67 5.69
N ASN A 121 -9.97 14.95 5.54
CA ASN A 121 -10.07 15.88 6.66
C ASN A 121 -11.25 15.48 7.56
N SER A 122 -11.01 15.45 8.87
CA SER A 122 -12.01 15.09 9.90
C SER A 122 -13.33 15.88 9.83
N ARG A 123 -13.31 17.06 9.21
CA ARG A 123 -14.52 17.89 9.01
C ARG A 123 -15.39 17.41 7.84
N SER A 124 -14.79 16.90 6.78
CA SER A 124 -15.50 16.30 5.62
C SER A 124 -15.61 14.78 5.75
N PHE A 125 -14.98 14.20 6.76
CA PHE A 125 -14.86 12.77 6.99
C PHE A 125 -16.20 12.09 7.23
N LYS A 126 -17.12 12.73 7.96
CA LYS A 126 -18.45 12.16 8.24
C LYS A 126 -19.29 11.98 6.99
N ASP A 127 -19.10 12.80 5.97
CA ASP A 127 -19.85 12.74 4.73
C ASP A 127 -19.20 11.84 3.67
N ASN A 128 -17.86 11.73 3.69
CA ASN A 128 -17.08 11.01 2.68
C ASN A 128 -16.56 9.65 3.15
N PHE A 129 -16.46 9.43 4.47
CA PHE A 129 -15.94 8.19 5.04
C PHE A 129 -17.08 7.22 5.33
N ASN A 130 -17.51 6.57 4.29
CA ASN A 130 -18.51 5.53 4.39
C ASN A 130 -17.97 4.34 5.21
N ALA A 131 -18.79 3.77 6.09
CA ALA A 131 -18.48 2.53 6.83
C ALA A 131 -17.98 1.40 5.91
N TYR A 132 -18.41 1.40 4.66
CA TYR A 132 -17.94 0.46 3.63
C TYR A 132 -16.46 0.66 3.26
N PHE A 133 -15.97 1.89 3.20
CA PHE A 133 -14.56 2.15 2.92
C PHE A 133 -13.67 1.68 4.09
N LEU A 134 -14.06 2.01 5.33
CA LEU A 134 -13.35 1.52 6.51
C LEU A 134 -13.29 -0.01 6.54
N ASN A 135 -14.43 -0.66 6.30
CA ASN A 135 -14.48 -2.12 6.22
C ASN A 135 -13.58 -2.66 5.10
N THR A 136 -13.51 -1.97 3.97
CA THR A 136 -12.60 -2.32 2.87
C THR A 136 -11.14 -2.23 3.30
N LEU A 137 -10.77 -1.20 4.06
CA LEU A 137 -9.40 -1.06 4.60
C LEU A 137 -9.08 -2.13 5.65
N LEU A 138 -10.01 -2.43 6.56
CA LEU A 138 -9.84 -3.49 7.55
C LEU A 138 -9.69 -4.88 6.90
N CYS A 139 -10.38 -5.09 5.79
CA CYS A 139 -10.37 -6.34 5.04
C CYS A 139 -9.46 -6.28 3.79
N CYS A 140 -8.58 -5.30 3.66
CA CYS A 140 -7.78 -5.04 2.45
C CYS A 140 -7.00 -6.28 1.98
N ARG A 141 -6.51 -7.11 2.90
CA ARG A 141 -5.82 -8.36 2.57
C ARG A 141 -6.75 -9.37 1.88
N HIS A 142 -8.00 -9.47 2.31
CA HIS A 142 -8.99 -10.36 1.68
C HIS A 142 -9.40 -9.88 0.30
N TYR A 143 -9.42 -8.57 0.10
CA TYR A 143 -9.76 -7.94 -1.18
C TYR A 143 -8.57 -7.75 -2.10
N HIS A 144 -7.38 -8.25 -1.75
CA HIS A 144 -6.15 -8.09 -2.52
C HIS A 144 -5.84 -6.62 -2.81
N ILE A 145 -6.04 -5.75 -1.82
CA ILE A 145 -5.78 -4.31 -1.92
C ILE A 145 -4.59 -3.96 -1.03
N SER A 146 -3.73 -3.05 -1.51
CA SER A 146 -2.73 -2.36 -0.70
C SER A 146 -2.90 -0.86 -0.86
N PHE A 147 -2.82 -0.14 0.24
CA PHE A 147 -3.03 1.30 0.30
C PHE A 147 -1.74 2.00 0.71
N TYR A 148 -1.33 2.94 -0.11
CA TYR A 148 -0.16 3.80 0.11
C TYR A 148 -0.61 5.24 0.09
N GLY A 149 -0.38 5.96 1.17
CA GLY A 149 -0.78 7.34 1.28
C GLY A 149 0.35 8.27 1.66
N SER A 150 0.20 9.57 1.45
CA SER A 150 1.11 10.56 1.99
C SER A 150 0.40 11.55 2.91
N ALA A 151 1.11 12.07 3.90
CA ALA A 151 0.67 13.12 4.79
C ALA A 151 1.85 13.96 5.28
N GLN A 152 1.61 15.21 5.68
CA GLN A 152 2.69 16.02 6.23
C GLN A 152 3.15 15.53 7.59
N ARG A 153 2.20 15.15 8.43
CA ARG A 153 2.43 14.54 9.75
C ARG A 153 1.46 13.41 9.96
N PHE A 154 1.89 12.36 10.63
CA PHE A 154 1.02 11.21 10.91
C PHE A 154 -0.20 11.60 11.74
N GLN A 155 -0.05 12.50 12.71
CA GLN A 155 -1.14 12.98 13.56
C GLN A 155 -2.22 13.79 12.80
N HIS A 156 -1.93 14.26 11.58
CA HIS A 156 -2.93 14.96 10.76
C HIS A 156 -3.84 13.99 9.99
N VAL A 157 -3.49 12.73 9.97
CA VAL A 157 -4.32 11.66 9.42
C VAL A 157 -5.44 11.34 10.40
N ASP A 158 -6.63 11.03 9.90
CA ASP A 158 -7.74 10.64 10.79
C ASP A 158 -7.41 9.45 11.66
N LYS A 159 -7.94 9.45 12.90
CA LYS A 159 -7.64 8.42 13.90
C LYS A 159 -7.97 7.01 13.41
N LEU A 160 -9.13 6.82 12.77
CA LEU A 160 -9.52 5.49 12.29
C LEU A 160 -8.56 4.95 11.24
N LEU A 161 -8.00 5.84 10.40
CA LEU A 161 -7.00 5.43 9.42
C LEU A 161 -5.65 5.15 10.09
N ARG A 162 -5.27 5.93 11.12
CA ARG A 162 -4.05 5.66 11.90
C ARG A 162 -4.11 4.32 12.60
N ASP A 163 -5.26 3.97 13.19
CA ASP A 163 -5.47 2.70 13.92
C ASP A 163 -5.31 1.46 13.02
N VAL A 164 -5.56 1.60 11.72
CA VAL A 164 -5.39 0.49 10.75
C VAL A 164 -4.09 0.58 9.95
N THR A 165 -3.29 1.62 10.15
CA THR A 165 -1.99 1.78 9.49
C THR A 165 -0.97 0.80 10.06
N HIS A 166 -0.22 0.13 9.16
CA HIS A 166 0.85 -0.76 9.58
C HIS A 166 2.17 -0.03 9.77
N THR A 167 2.54 0.79 8.79
CA THR A 167 3.88 1.38 8.74
C THR A 167 3.80 2.86 8.40
N VAL A 168 4.54 3.65 9.15
CA VAL A 168 4.78 5.06 8.84
C VAL A 168 6.19 5.20 8.27
N ILE A 169 6.32 5.79 7.09
CA ILE A 169 7.58 6.01 6.42
C ILE A 169 7.92 7.50 6.51
N GLN A 170 8.92 7.84 7.30
CA GLN A 170 9.45 9.19 7.33
C GLN A 170 10.38 9.41 6.14
N CYS A 171 10.07 10.44 5.35
CA CYS A 171 10.83 10.84 4.17
C CYS A 171 11.68 12.06 4.44
N HIS A 172 12.92 12.03 3.98
CA HIS A 172 13.84 13.14 4.04
C HIS A 172 14.65 13.21 2.75
N LYS A 173 14.72 14.39 2.13
CA LYS A 173 15.46 14.60 0.89
C LYS A 173 16.66 15.49 1.14
N VAL A 174 17.82 15.02 0.72
CA VAL A 174 19.07 15.79 0.72
C VAL A 174 19.62 15.79 -0.70
N TRP A 175 19.58 16.94 -1.36
CA TRP A 175 19.98 17.10 -2.76
C TRP A 175 19.24 16.10 -3.67
N ARG A 176 19.92 15.12 -4.27
CA ARG A 176 19.36 14.05 -5.09
C ARG A 176 19.21 12.72 -4.34
N PHE A 177 19.53 12.70 -3.06
CA PHE A 177 19.33 11.50 -2.23
C PHE A 177 18.00 11.58 -1.50
N GLN A 178 17.19 10.56 -1.70
CA GLN A 178 15.96 10.34 -0.95
C GLN A 178 16.25 9.35 0.17
N LEU A 179 16.18 9.80 1.39
CA LEU A 179 16.32 8.98 2.59
C LEU A 179 14.93 8.64 3.12
N TRP A 180 14.78 7.47 3.67
CA TRP A 180 13.56 7.06 4.33
C TRP A 180 13.85 6.19 5.55
N ALA A 181 12.97 6.26 6.53
CA ALA A 181 12.97 5.39 7.69
C ALA A 181 11.53 4.93 7.96
N SER A 182 11.32 3.63 8.10
CA SER A 182 10.01 3.06 8.42
C SER A 182 9.90 2.77 9.90
N TYR A 183 8.72 3.04 10.45
CA TYR A 183 8.38 2.84 11.85
C TYR A 183 7.09 2.07 11.97
N ASP A 184 6.91 1.36 13.07
CA ASP A 184 5.63 0.78 13.45
C ASP A 184 4.64 1.91 13.76
N ALA A 185 3.45 1.85 13.16
CA ALA A 185 2.47 2.93 13.30
C ALA A 185 1.89 2.99 14.73
N TRP A 186 1.71 1.84 15.37
CA TRP A 186 1.22 1.77 16.74
C TRP A 186 2.22 2.34 17.75
N GLU A 187 3.51 2.05 17.57
CA GLU A 187 4.57 2.65 18.39
C GLU A 187 4.62 4.17 18.19
N MET A 188 4.49 4.65 16.96
CA MET A 188 4.47 6.10 16.68
C MET A 188 3.26 6.83 17.26
N GLU A 189 2.11 6.17 17.36
CA GLU A 189 0.89 6.75 17.94
C GLU A 189 0.98 6.81 19.48
N ASN A 190 1.53 5.76 20.10
CA ASN A 190 1.44 5.56 21.56
C ASN A 190 2.75 5.90 22.33
N ALA A 191 3.83 6.23 21.63
CA ALA A 191 5.09 6.54 22.31
C ALA A 191 5.03 7.88 23.04
N THR A 192 5.30 7.84 24.33
CA THR A 192 5.43 9.02 25.21
C THR A 192 6.68 9.84 24.91
N ASN A 193 7.71 9.22 24.32
CA ASN A 193 8.98 9.84 23.94
C ASN A 193 9.39 9.42 22.53
N ALA A 194 9.39 10.37 21.60
CA ALA A 194 9.79 10.14 20.20
C ALA A 194 11.23 9.58 20.04
N GLU A 195 12.12 9.89 20.96
CA GLU A 195 13.52 9.42 20.96
C GLU A 195 13.66 7.90 21.22
N ARG A 196 12.63 7.24 21.74
CA ARG A 196 12.64 5.80 22.04
C ARG A 196 12.18 4.94 20.86
N ILE A 197 11.57 5.54 19.83
CA ILE A 197 11.06 4.80 18.70
C ILE A 197 12.22 4.45 17.77
N LYS A 198 12.49 3.16 17.62
CA LYS A 198 13.53 2.69 16.69
C LYS A 198 12.92 2.41 15.32
N PRO A 199 13.57 2.84 14.24
CA PRO A 199 13.10 2.51 12.90
C PRO A 199 13.21 1.00 12.66
N LEU A 200 12.17 0.42 12.05
CA LEU A 200 12.15 -0.96 11.60
C LEU A 200 13.16 -1.18 10.46
N ARG A 201 13.21 -0.21 9.53
CA ARG A 201 14.12 -0.22 8.38
C ARG A 201 14.51 1.21 8.01
N LYS A 202 15.68 1.34 7.43
CA LYS A 202 16.17 2.60 6.83
C LYS A 202 16.71 2.31 5.44
N GLY A 203 16.64 3.30 4.57
CA GLY A 203 17.21 3.18 3.24
C GLY A 203 17.41 4.53 2.59
N LEU A 204 18.13 4.50 1.50
CA LEU A 204 18.33 5.65 0.63
C LEU A 204 18.27 5.19 -0.83
N TRP A 205 17.89 6.08 -1.71
CA TRP A 205 17.97 5.90 -3.14
C TRP A 205 18.26 7.23 -3.83
N PHE A 206 18.77 7.15 -5.05
CA PHE A 206 19.15 8.31 -5.85
C PHE A 206 18.02 8.67 -6.81
N VAL A 207 17.68 9.99 -6.87
CA VAL A 207 16.60 10.54 -7.71
C VAL A 207 17.16 10.99 -9.05
#